data_149bac855b0877dfe8ffba699dbdf7ba
#
_entry.id   149bac855b0877dfe8ffba699dbdf7ba
#
_cell.length_a   1.000
_cell.length_b   1.000
_cell.length_c   1.000
_cell.angle_alpha   90.00
_cell.angle_beta   90.00
_cell.angle_gamma   90.00
#
_symmetry.space_group_name_H-M   'P 1'
#
loop_
_entity.id
_entity.type
_entity.pdbx_description
1 polymer ?
#
loop_
_entity_poly.entity_id
_entity_poly.type
_entity_poly.pdbx_seq_one_letter_code
_entity_poly.pdbx_strand_id
1 'polypeptide(L)'
;DLKEAAGRLAKLGEVAKVQANSHIQRAYRVDGYRSYVSESALRQKAATRTVTTGSTFSDPGLAYQWHYNNSGNNPFDNQNVLKNGSRPGCDVGCMEAWKKCTGDPSIIVAVLDEGVMYTHPDLKGNMWINEKEELYADKDADGNGYKDDKYGYNFVSNSGIISWMDAVDTGHGTHVAGTIAAMNNNGEGVCGIAGGDGSKNSGVKIMSCQVFAGEAGVTLDAEARAIKYAADNGAVILQCSWGYNSSLANLIEGYTPGPGSEEEWEKLYPLEKDALDYFINNAGSPNGVIDGGLAIFASGNEYAGMAAFPAAYSKCISVSAVAADFTPASYSNYGKEVTISAPGGDTEYYNPVGQDDPEGWEEGIHSGSILSTWIQNGNATYGFMDGTSMACPHVSGVAALGLSYAVKQRRHFKASEFVELLKSSTKPLDSWYNTGEVKAYYRNHISSGASATRVELSKYVGKMGAGLLDAGMLLNNIEGNGSDMVVPNMYVAEGAASTLNLACYFVNGENLTYTCTSGDTTVASVSVNGTFMTVSGVKTGATRITVKVSNGSEQSITVTVRKKANDNGWM
;
A
#
# COMPACT_ATOMS: atom_id res chain seq x y z
N ASP A 1 26.94 16.22 -26.34
CA ASP A 1 26.27 14.92 -26.13
C ASP A 1 26.11 14.67 -24.63
N LEU A 2 24.89 14.41 -24.21
CA LEU A 2 24.55 14.18 -22.78
C LEU A 2 25.35 13.02 -22.17
N LYS A 3 25.61 11.99 -22.96
CA LYS A 3 26.38 10.82 -22.55
C LYS A 3 27.85 11.15 -22.27
N GLU A 4 28.42 12.05 -23.07
CA GLU A 4 29.78 12.55 -22.86
C GLU A 4 29.86 13.48 -21.65
N ALA A 5 28.85 14.33 -21.44
CA ALA A 5 28.76 15.22 -20.30
C ALA A 5 28.61 14.40 -18.99
N ALA A 6 27.73 13.39 -18.98
CA ALA A 6 27.56 12.44 -17.85
C ALA A 6 28.88 11.71 -17.56
N GLY A 7 29.58 11.23 -18.58
CA GLY A 7 30.89 10.57 -18.43
C GLY A 7 31.99 11.48 -17.90
N ARG A 8 31.90 12.79 -18.12
CA ARG A 8 32.84 13.79 -17.53
C ARG A 8 32.47 14.07 -16.07
N LEU A 9 31.19 14.25 -15.76
CA LEU A 9 30.69 14.47 -14.40
C LEU A 9 31.04 13.30 -13.49
N ALA A 10 30.82 12.06 -13.95
CA ALA A 10 31.09 10.84 -13.18
C ALA A 10 32.60 10.65 -12.81
N LYS A 11 33.50 11.44 -13.40
CA LYS A 11 34.94 11.42 -13.08
C LYS A 11 35.35 12.45 -12.02
N LEU A 12 34.44 13.30 -11.60
CA LEU A 12 34.69 14.28 -10.55
C LEU A 12 34.59 13.60 -9.19
N GLY A 13 35.57 13.82 -8.31
CA GLY A 13 35.64 13.18 -7.00
C GLY A 13 34.52 13.56 -6.05
N GLU A 14 33.83 14.68 -6.31
CA GLU A 14 32.69 15.17 -5.55
C GLU A 14 31.35 14.63 -6.05
N VAL A 15 31.34 13.91 -7.18
CA VAL A 15 30.13 13.37 -7.81
C VAL A 15 30.02 11.88 -7.49
N ALA A 16 29.06 11.52 -6.64
CA ALA A 16 28.83 10.13 -6.24
C ALA A 16 28.11 9.32 -7.34
N LYS A 17 27.11 9.90 -7.98
CA LYS A 17 26.29 9.25 -9.02
C LYS A 17 25.90 10.22 -10.12
N VAL A 18 25.78 9.72 -11.35
CA VAL A 18 25.22 10.45 -12.50
C VAL A 18 24.23 9.57 -13.22
N GLN A 19 23.01 10.05 -13.38
CA GLN A 19 21.95 9.35 -14.12
C GLN A 19 21.17 10.31 -15.03
N ALA A 20 20.43 9.77 -15.99
CA ALA A 20 19.44 10.53 -16.72
C ALA A 20 18.22 10.80 -15.83
N ASN A 21 17.70 12.02 -15.87
CA ASN A 21 16.44 12.34 -15.20
C ASN A 21 15.28 11.98 -16.14
N SER A 22 15.02 10.68 -16.26
CA SER A 22 13.91 10.15 -17.06
C SER A 22 12.60 10.24 -16.27
N HIS A 23 11.49 10.01 -16.96
CA HIS A 23 10.16 9.95 -16.32
C HIS A 23 9.87 8.55 -15.81
N ILE A 24 9.18 8.46 -14.66
CA ILE A 24 8.55 7.22 -14.23
C ILE A 24 7.45 6.83 -15.22
N GLN A 25 7.13 5.56 -15.26
CA GLN A 25 6.16 5.01 -16.21
C GLN A 25 5.01 4.36 -15.45
N ARG A 26 3.83 4.40 -16.07
CA ARG A 26 2.76 3.48 -15.68
C ARG A 26 3.00 2.15 -16.39
N ALA A 27 2.92 1.07 -15.62
CA ALA A 27 2.81 -0.26 -16.17
C ALA A 27 1.57 -0.35 -17.09
N TYR A 28 1.64 -1.25 -18.08
CA TYR A 28 0.53 -1.49 -18.97
C TYR A 28 -0.79 -1.59 -18.20
N ARG A 29 -1.77 -0.82 -18.64
CA ARG A 29 -3.14 -0.96 -18.16
C ARG A 29 -3.81 -2.08 -18.93
N VAL A 30 -4.45 -2.96 -18.21
CA VAL A 30 -5.54 -3.71 -18.81
C VAL A 30 -6.57 -2.64 -19.21
N ASP A 31 -6.79 -2.43 -20.52
CA ASP A 31 -7.92 -1.66 -21.02
C ASP A 31 -9.22 -2.41 -20.74
N GLY A 32 -9.31 -2.96 -19.55
CA GLY A 32 -10.44 -3.63 -18.99
C GLY A 32 -11.44 -2.57 -18.54
N TYR A 33 -12.62 -2.80 -18.87
CA TYR A 33 -13.84 -2.10 -18.63
C TYR A 33 -13.83 -1.28 -17.34
N ARG A 34 -14.00 0.02 -17.50
CA ARG A 34 -14.26 0.96 -16.41
C ARG A 34 -15.76 1.15 -16.36
N SER A 35 -16.43 0.60 -15.38
CA SER A 35 -17.83 0.84 -15.20
C SER A 35 -18.08 1.68 -13.98
N TYR A 36 -18.84 2.75 -14.17
CA TYR A 36 -19.26 3.65 -13.12
C TYR A 36 -20.58 3.20 -12.52
N VAL A 37 -20.73 3.36 -11.23
CA VAL A 37 -21.98 3.12 -10.53
C VAL A 37 -22.29 4.30 -9.62
N SER A 38 -23.49 4.86 -9.77
CA SER A 38 -23.91 5.98 -8.93
C SER A 38 -24.29 5.51 -7.53
N GLU A 39 -24.17 6.40 -6.55
CA GLU A 39 -24.63 6.18 -5.18
C GLU A 39 -26.10 5.70 -5.14
N SER A 40 -26.98 6.31 -5.97
CA SER A 40 -28.38 5.92 -6.06
C SER A 40 -28.57 4.49 -6.58
N ALA A 41 -27.77 4.06 -7.55
CA ALA A 41 -27.80 2.69 -8.06
C ALA A 41 -27.32 1.67 -7.02
N LEU A 42 -26.25 1.98 -6.27
CA LEU A 42 -25.78 1.14 -5.17
C LEU A 42 -26.88 0.97 -4.10
N ARG A 43 -27.55 2.06 -3.70
CA ARG A 43 -28.66 2.01 -2.71
C ARG A 43 -29.86 1.22 -3.21
N GLN A 44 -30.27 1.41 -4.44
CA GLN A 44 -31.40 0.70 -5.02
C GLN A 44 -31.16 -0.80 -5.05
N LYS A 45 -29.97 -1.22 -5.45
CA LYS A 45 -29.61 -2.63 -5.54
C LYS A 45 -29.35 -3.26 -4.17
N ALA A 46 -28.76 -2.54 -3.23
CA ALA A 46 -28.64 -3.01 -1.84
C ALA A 46 -30.00 -3.29 -1.20
N ALA A 47 -31.01 -2.45 -1.48
CA ALA A 47 -32.37 -2.62 -0.95
C ALA A 47 -33.10 -3.87 -1.48
N THR A 48 -32.72 -4.35 -2.67
CA THR A 48 -33.32 -5.55 -3.29
C THR A 48 -32.65 -6.86 -2.89
N ARG A 49 -31.50 -6.78 -2.19
CA ARG A 49 -30.78 -7.97 -1.70
C ARG A 49 -31.18 -8.32 -0.29
N THR A 50 -31.43 -9.60 -0.07
CA THR A 50 -31.39 -10.16 1.26
C THR A 50 -29.92 -10.15 1.70
N VAL A 51 -29.48 -9.07 2.38
CA VAL A 51 -28.19 -9.02 3.03
C VAL A 51 -28.16 -10.19 3.99
N THR A 52 -27.28 -11.15 3.75
CA THR A 52 -26.99 -12.20 4.74
C THR A 52 -26.65 -11.48 6.04
N THR A 53 -27.43 -11.72 7.07
CA THR A 53 -27.30 -11.13 8.40
C THR A 53 -25.88 -11.27 8.90
N GLY A 54 -25.11 -10.18 8.88
CA GLY A 54 -23.68 -10.17 9.21
C GLY A 54 -22.92 -8.96 8.67
N SER A 55 -23.60 -8.03 7.96
CA SER A 55 -22.98 -6.77 7.52
C SER A 55 -22.55 -5.96 8.75
N THR A 56 -21.25 -5.72 8.87
CA THR A 56 -20.66 -4.94 9.97
C THR A 56 -20.98 -3.46 9.83
N PHE A 57 -21.20 -2.98 8.58
CA PHE A 57 -21.38 -1.57 8.22
C PHE A 57 -22.61 -1.34 7.33
N SER A 58 -23.07 -0.08 7.28
CA SER A 58 -24.30 0.33 6.59
C SER A 58 -24.09 0.77 5.13
N ASP A 59 -22.86 0.74 4.64
CA ASP A 59 -22.47 1.25 3.33
C ASP A 59 -23.06 0.38 2.21
N PRO A 60 -23.82 0.94 1.26
CA PRO A 60 -24.58 0.17 0.30
C PRO A 60 -23.70 -0.62 -0.69
N GLY A 61 -22.49 -0.14 -0.97
CA GLY A 61 -21.52 -0.78 -1.85
C GLY A 61 -20.86 -2.02 -1.25
N LEU A 62 -20.85 -2.18 0.07
CA LEU A 62 -20.21 -3.32 0.74
C LEU A 62 -20.73 -4.68 0.22
N ALA A 63 -22.00 -4.75 -0.15
CA ALA A 63 -22.59 -5.96 -0.73
C ALA A 63 -21.97 -6.37 -2.07
N TYR A 64 -21.26 -5.47 -2.75
CA TYR A 64 -20.59 -5.69 -4.04
C TYR A 64 -19.06 -5.76 -3.91
N GLN A 65 -18.54 -5.57 -2.72
CA GLN A 65 -17.12 -5.69 -2.40
C GLN A 65 -16.79 -7.12 -1.98
N TRP A 66 -16.91 -8.07 -2.93
CA TRP A 66 -16.60 -9.50 -2.71
C TRP A 66 -15.19 -9.68 -2.16
N HIS A 67 -14.28 -8.81 -2.50
CA HIS A 67 -12.88 -8.84 -2.10
C HIS A 67 -12.68 -8.66 -0.58
N TYR A 68 -13.70 -8.23 0.14
CA TYR A 68 -13.71 -8.16 1.62
C TYR A 68 -14.44 -9.32 2.26
N ASN A 69 -15.42 -9.91 1.56
CA ASN A 69 -16.22 -11.03 2.03
C ASN A 69 -16.78 -11.84 0.86
N ASN A 70 -16.08 -12.86 0.46
CA ASN A 70 -16.52 -13.75 -0.61
C ASN A 70 -17.24 -14.97 -0.05
N SER A 71 -18.57 -14.95 -0.09
CA SER A 71 -19.41 -16.07 0.37
C SER A 71 -19.57 -17.20 -0.67
N GLY A 72 -19.04 -17.01 -1.89
CA GLY A 72 -19.31 -17.90 -3.03
C GLY A 72 -20.67 -17.69 -3.69
N ASN A 73 -21.49 -16.78 -3.17
CA ASN A 73 -22.82 -16.44 -3.72
C ASN A 73 -22.82 -14.95 -4.14
N ASN A 74 -21.82 -14.54 -4.89
CA ASN A 74 -21.72 -13.17 -5.35
C ASN A 74 -22.70 -12.90 -6.50
N PRO A 75 -23.17 -11.65 -6.68
CA PRO A 75 -24.19 -11.32 -7.70
C PRO A 75 -23.75 -11.56 -9.13
N PHE A 76 -22.46 -11.70 -9.34
CA PHE A 76 -21.85 -11.98 -10.64
C PHE A 76 -21.69 -13.48 -10.93
N ASP A 77 -22.06 -14.34 -10.02
CA ASP A 77 -22.13 -15.77 -10.29
C ASP A 77 -23.27 -16.04 -11.27
N ASN A 78 -23.16 -15.48 -12.46
CA ASN A 78 -24.04 -15.85 -13.56
C ASN A 78 -23.62 -17.24 -14.02
N GLN A 79 -24.28 -18.24 -13.47
CA GLN A 79 -24.01 -19.68 -13.68
C GLN A 79 -24.04 -20.09 -15.16
N ASN A 80 -24.57 -19.25 -16.04
CA ASN A 80 -24.67 -19.55 -17.46
C ASN A 80 -23.41 -19.17 -18.26
N VAL A 81 -22.57 -18.29 -17.73
CA VAL A 81 -21.40 -17.77 -18.47
C VAL A 81 -20.10 -18.44 -18.02
N LEU A 82 -20.01 -18.86 -16.76
CA LEU A 82 -18.78 -19.43 -16.22
C LEU A 82 -19.03 -20.70 -15.40
N LYS A 83 -18.32 -21.75 -15.76
CA LYS A 83 -18.29 -23.00 -14.98
C LYS A 83 -17.57 -22.87 -13.63
N ASN A 84 -16.98 -21.72 -13.33
CA ASN A 84 -16.08 -21.52 -12.20
C ASN A 84 -16.44 -20.24 -11.45
N GLY A 85 -17.64 -20.16 -10.88
CA GLY A 85 -18.07 -19.02 -10.07
C GLY A 85 -17.09 -18.65 -8.94
N SER A 86 -17.39 -17.59 -8.20
CA SER A 86 -16.60 -17.20 -7.04
C SER A 86 -16.47 -18.35 -6.04
N ARG A 87 -15.35 -18.42 -5.32
CA ARG A 87 -15.14 -19.44 -4.28
C ARG A 87 -15.15 -18.82 -2.90
N PRO A 88 -15.89 -19.41 -1.94
CA PRO A 88 -15.94 -18.88 -0.59
C PRO A 88 -14.55 -18.72 0.03
N GLY A 89 -14.34 -17.58 0.68
CA GLY A 89 -13.07 -17.27 1.33
C GLY A 89 -11.96 -16.77 0.42
N CYS A 90 -12.22 -16.61 -0.89
CA CYS A 90 -11.31 -15.91 -1.79
C CYS A 90 -11.49 -14.40 -1.63
N ASP A 91 -11.02 -13.86 -0.52
CA ASP A 91 -11.10 -12.47 -0.09
C ASP A 91 -9.97 -12.15 0.89
N VAL A 92 -9.86 -10.91 1.32
CA VAL A 92 -8.85 -10.49 2.31
C VAL A 92 -9.32 -10.59 3.77
N GLY A 93 -10.44 -11.25 4.06
CA GLY A 93 -10.88 -11.57 5.43
C GLY A 93 -11.24 -10.37 6.30
N CYS A 94 -11.76 -9.27 5.70
CA CYS A 94 -12.08 -8.04 6.44
C CYS A 94 -13.15 -8.25 7.51
N MET A 95 -14.14 -9.09 7.27
CA MET A 95 -15.26 -9.28 8.21
C MET A 95 -14.81 -9.76 9.59
N GLU A 96 -13.80 -10.61 9.65
CA GLU A 96 -13.23 -11.07 10.92
C GLU A 96 -12.30 -10.01 11.53
N ALA A 97 -11.52 -9.33 10.69
CA ALA A 97 -10.61 -8.27 11.13
C ALA A 97 -11.38 -7.09 11.75
N TRP A 98 -12.47 -6.65 11.12
CA TRP A 98 -13.28 -5.51 11.61
C TRP A 98 -13.95 -5.73 12.95
N LYS A 99 -14.08 -6.97 13.42
CA LYS A 99 -14.51 -7.26 14.80
C LYS A 99 -13.47 -6.81 15.83
N LYS A 100 -12.21 -6.65 15.44
CA LYS A 100 -11.08 -6.30 16.31
C LYS A 100 -10.63 -4.86 16.12
N CYS A 101 -10.50 -4.41 14.87
CA CYS A 101 -10.00 -3.09 14.50
C CYS A 101 -10.55 -2.67 13.15
N THR A 102 -10.79 -1.37 12.98
CA THR A 102 -11.33 -0.78 11.74
C THR A 102 -10.43 0.33 11.18
N GLY A 103 -9.39 0.72 11.91
CA GLY A 103 -8.44 1.77 11.55
C GLY A 103 -7.93 2.53 12.77
N ASP A 104 -6.94 3.39 12.56
CA ASP A 104 -6.42 4.36 13.53
C ASP A 104 -5.84 5.58 12.79
N PRO A 105 -6.21 6.81 13.16
CA PRO A 105 -5.80 8.02 12.45
C PRO A 105 -4.31 8.35 12.55
N SER A 106 -3.57 7.70 13.43
CA SER A 106 -2.11 7.84 13.52
C SER A 106 -1.37 7.11 12.41
N ILE A 107 -2.05 6.21 11.68
CA ILE A 107 -1.46 5.48 10.56
C ILE A 107 -1.71 6.27 9.27
N ILE A 108 -0.63 6.65 8.61
CA ILE A 108 -0.66 7.44 7.37
C ILE A 108 -0.15 6.57 6.21
N VAL A 109 -0.97 6.50 5.16
CA VAL A 109 -0.63 5.85 3.88
C VAL A 109 -0.45 6.92 2.82
N ALA A 110 0.75 7.03 2.26
CA ALA A 110 1.01 7.90 1.12
C ALA A 110 0.65 7.18 -0.18
N VAL A 111 -0.28 7.74 -0.93
CA VAL A 111 -0.69 7.27 -2.24
C VAL A 111 0.10 8.03 -3.30
N LEU A 112 1.09 7.36 -3.89
CA LEU A 112 1.88 7.89 -5.01
C LEU A 112 1.20 7.46 -6.31
N ASP A 113 0.36 8.33 -6.86
CA ASP A 113 -0.51 8.00 -8.02
C ASP A 113 -0.96 9.28 -8.74
N GLU A 114 -2.05 9.23 -9.49
CA GLU A 114 -2.84 10.42 -9.81
C GLU A 114 -3.37 11.10 -8.54
N GLY A 115 -3.79 12.34 -8.66
CA GLY A 115 -4.36 13.08 -7.53
C GLY A 115 -5.58 12.37 -6.93
N VAL A 116 -5.58 12.25 -5.60
CA VAL A 116 -6.73 11.73 -4.86
C VAL A 116 -7.76 12.85 -4.69
N MET A 117 -9.00 12.60 -5.04
CA MET A 117 -10.11 13.56 -4.82
C MET A 117 -10.39 13.71 -3.33
N TYR A 118 -9.67 14.60 -2.65
CA TYR A 118 -9.80 14.82 -1.20
C TYR A 118 -11.18 15.35 -0.77
N THR A 119 -12.00 15.80 -1.72
CA THR A 119 -13.39 16.24 -1.47
C THR A 119 -14.41 15.11 -1.69
N HIS A 120 -13.98 13.93 -2.11
CA HIS A 120 -14.89 12.81 -2.31
C HIS A 120 -15.66 12.52 -1.01
N PRO A 121 -17.00 12.42 -1.04
CA PRO A 121 -17.81 12.24 0.17
C PRO A 121 -17.32 11.11 1.07
N ASP A 122 -16.86 10.03 0.44
CA ASP A 122 -16.43 8.79 1.10
C ASP A 122 -14.93 8.74 1.46
N LEU A 123 -14.16 9.81 1.14
CA LEU A 123 -12.72 9.90 1.47
C LEU A 123 -12.38 11.06 2.39
N LYS A 124 -13.13 12.16 2.32
CA LYS A 124 -12.80 13.46 2.94
C LYS A 124 -12.46 13.39 4.43
N GLY A 125 -13.08 12.48 5.18
CA GLY A 125 -12.84 12.32 6.63
C GLY A 125 -11.56 11.54 6.95
N ASN A 126 -11.04 10.79 5.98
CA ASN A 126 -9.85 9.98 6.11
C ASN A 126 -8.64 10.52 5.34
N MET A 127 -8.74 11.75 4.82
CA MET A 127 -7.56 12.42 4.27
C MET A 127 -6.60 12.85 5.38
N TRP A 128 -5.31 12.73 5.10
CA TRP A 128 -4.27 13.37 5.90
C TRP A 128 -4.37 14.89 5.74
N ILE A 129 -4.13 15.61 6.82
CA ILE A 129 -4.20 17.08 6.82
C ILE A 129 -2.93 17.62 7.46
N ASN A 130 -2.19 18.45 6.71
CA ASN A 130 -1.19 19.33 7.30
C ASN A 130 -1.92 20.51 7.94
N GLU A 131 -2.03 20.48 9.28
CA GLU A 131 -2.81 21.46 10.04
C GLU A 131 -2.20 22.88 10.01
N LYS A 132 -0.95 23.01 9.58
CA LYS A 132 -0.28 24.30 9.48
C LYS A 132 -0.51 24.99 8.14
N GLU A 133 -0.93 24.23 7.13
CA GLU A 133 -1.07 24.69 5.75
C GLU A 133 -2.53 25.04 5.41
N GLU A 134 -2.69 26.04 4.54
CA GLU A 134 -3.97 26.45 3.98
C GLU A 134 -3.88 26.47 2.45
N LEU A 135 -4.86 25.89 1.76
CA LEU A 135 -4.90 25.87 0.29
C LEU A 135 -4.96 27.30 -0.27
N TYR A 136 -4.23 27.53 -1.34
CA TYR A 136 -4.19 28.80 -2.08
C TYR A 136 -3.61 29.99 -1.26
N ALA A 137 -2.90 29.72 -0.19
CA ALA A 137 -2.23 30.76 0.60
C ALA A 137 -0.91 31.23 -0.02
N ASP A 138 -0.36 30.46 -0.97
CA ASP A 138 0.98 30.63 -1.57
C ASP A 138 2.08 30.75 -0.52
N LYS A 139 1.96 29.94 0.53
CA LYS A 139 2.85 30.00 1.69
C LYS A 139 3.23 28.58 2.14
N ASP A 140 4.48 28.42 2.49
CA ASP A 140 5.01 27.29 3.25
C ASP A 140 5.02 27.71 4.74
N ALA A 141 3.98 27.31 5.47
CA ALA A 141 3.78 27.81 6.83
C ALA A 141 4.49 26.94 7.88
N ASP A 142 4.87 25.71 7.56
CA ASP A 142 5.62 24.85 8.45
C ASP A 142 7.14 24.78 8.13
N GLY A 143 7.54 25.35 6.97
CA GLY A 143 8.94 25.44 6.58
C GLY A 143 9.52 24.12 6.04
N ASN A 144 8.65 23.23 5.55
CA ASN A 144 9.05 21.93 5.01
C ASN A 144 9.53 21.98 3.54
N GLY A 145 9.41 23.13 2.87
CA GLY A 145 9.79 23.36 1.48
C GLY A 145 8.64 23.18 0.48
N TYR A 146 7.43 22.89 0.94
CA TYR A 146 6.24 22.66 0.12
C TYR A 146 5.13 23.61 0.51
N LYS A 147 4.69 24.48 -0.42
CA LYS A 147 3.63 25.45 -0.18
C LYS A 147 2.25 24.80 -0.35
N ASP A 148 1.30 25.21 0.48
CA ASP A 148 -0.12 24.83 0.37
C ASP A 148 -0.36 23.31 0.44
N ASP A 149 0.53 22.52 1.02
CA ASP A 149 0.52 21.06 1.03
C ASP A 149 -0.47 20.43 2.03
N LYS A 150 -1.68 20.99 2.08
CA LYS A 150 -2.71 20.65 3.07
C LYS A 150 -3.14 19.18 3.07
N TYR A 151 -3.26 18.56 1.90
CA TYR A 151 -3.69 17.15 1.74
C TYR A 151 -2.61 16.26 1.13
N GLY A 152 -1.39 16.76 1.04
CA GLY A 152 -0.27 16.20 0.32
C GLY A 152 0.23 17.17 -0.75
N TYR A 153 0.94 16.69 -1.75
CA TYR A 153 1.58 17.56 -2.75
C TYR A 153 1.49 17.01 -4.17
N ASN A 154 1.28 17.90 -5.13
CA ASN A 154 1.28 17.59 -6.56
C ASN A 154 2.68 17.83 -7.14
N PHE A 155 3.44 16.75 -7.28
CA PHE A 155 4.80 16.78 -7.84
C PHE A 155 4.84 16.95 -9.36
N VAL A 156 3.69 16.75 -10.06
CA VAL A 156 3.58 17.02 -11.50
C VAL A 156 3.61 18.51 -11.77
N SER A 157 2.81 19.28 -11.03
CA SER A 157 2.74 20.75 -11.16
C SER A 157 3.64 21.50 -10.18
N ASN A 158 4.31 20.79 -9.27
CA ASN A 158 5.08 21.34 -8.16
C ASN A 158 4.27 22.34 -7.31
N SER A 159 3.11 21.90 -6.82
CA SER A 159 2.11 22.71 -6.11
C SER A 159 1.40 21.88 -5.03
N GLY A 160 0.98 22.51 -3.94
CA GLY A 160 0.09 21.90 -2.93
C GLY A 160 -1.34 21.64 -3.41
N ILE A 161 -1.68 22.08 -4.63
CA ILE A 161 -3.01 21.87 -5.19
C ILE A 161 -3.05 20.54 -5.93
N ILE A 162 -3.71 19.57 -5.33
CA ILE A 162 -3.95 18.25 -5.94
C ILE A 162 -4.97 18.41 -7.06
N SER A 163 -4.67 17.83 -8.24
CA SER A 163 -5.54 17.84 -9.42
C SER A 163 -6.17 16.47 -9.64
N TRP A 164 -7.46 16.45 -10.00
CA TRP A 164 -8.20 15.26 -10.44
C TRP A 164 -9.25 15.61 -11.51
N MET A 165 -9.22 16.85 -12.01
CA MET A 165 -10.25 17.40 -12.91
C MET A 165 -9.74 17.55 -14.34
N ASP A 166 -8.47 17.30 -14.60
CA ASP A 166 -7.91 17.38 -15.94
C ASP A 166 -8.47 16.25 -16.82
N ALA A 167 -8.61 16.52 -18.12
CA ALA A 167 -9.16 15.54 -19.07
C ALA A 167 -8.35 14.24 -19.16
N VAL A 168 -7.10 14.29 -18.69
CA VAL A 168 -6.17 13.15 -18.64
C VAL A 168 -6.26 12.36 -17.33
N ASP A 169 -6.85 12.95 -16.27
CA ASP A 169 -7.03 12.27 -15.00
C ASP A 169 -8.08 11.16 -15.10
N THR A 170 -7.73 9.99 -14.65
CA THR A 170 -8.57 8.80 -14.82
C THR A 170 -9.31 8.41 -13.54
N GLY A 171 -9.01 9.05 -12.41
CA GLY A 171 -9.53 8.69 -11.10
C GLY A 171 -8.84 7.48 -10.46
N HIS A 172 -7.74 7.01 -11.04
CA HIS A 172 -7.04 5.81 -10.57
C HIS A 172 -6.55 5.96 -9.12
N GLY A 173 -5.89 7.08 -8.77
CA GLY A 173 -5.44 7.34 -7.39
C GLY A 173 -6.60 7.43 -6.40
N THR A 174 -7.76 7.95 -6.82
CA THR A 174 -8.97 8.00 -5.98
C THR A 174 -9.53 6.58 -5.74
N HIS A 175 -9.50 5.70 -6.76
CA HIS A 175 -9.93 4.31 -6.61
C HIS A 175 -9.02 3.53 -5.66
N VAL A 176 -7.72 3.68 -5.80
CA VAL A 176 -6.70 3.10 -4.92
C VAL A 176 -6.91 3.55 -3.47
N ALA A 177 -7.09 4.86 -3.25
CA ALA A 177 -7.33 5.44 -1.92
C ALA A 177 -8.59 4.87 -1.26
N GLY A 178 -9.67 4.67 -2.02
CA GLY A 178 -10.94 4.13 -1.50
C GLY A 178 -10.81 2.70 -1.01
N THR A 179 -10.08 1.84 -1.71
CA THR A 179 -9.82 0.47 -1.25
C THR A 179 -9.12 0.45 0.11
N ILE A 180 -8.22 1.42 0.36
CA ILE A 180 -7.51 1.51 1.64
C ILE A 180 -8.41 2.08 2.73
N ALA A 181 -9.07 3.23 2.46
CA ALA A 181 -9.61 4.09 3.51
C ALA A 181 -10.92 4.81 3.15
N ALA A 182 -11.76 4.30 2.23
CA ALA A 182 -13.12 4.81 2.13
C ALA A 182 -13.80 4.73 3.52
N MET A 183 -14.59 5.75 3.86
CA MET A 183 -15.16 5.89 5.20
C MET A 183 -16.21 4.81 5.46
N ASN A 184 -15.92 3.89 6.37
CA ASN A 184 -16.86 2.83 6.73
C ASN A 184 -18.01 3.36 7.58
N ASN A 185 -19.17 2.70 7.46
CA ASN A 185 -20.35 2.93 8.29
C ASN A 185 -20.87 4.39 8.29
N ASN A 186 -20.62 5.10 7.18
CA ASN A 186 -21.16 6.45 6.97
C ASN A 186 -22.52 6.43 6.26
N GLY A 187 -22.97 5.24 5.83
CA GLY A 187 -24.22 5.01 5.10
C GLY A 187 -24.17 5.47 3.65
N GLU A 188 -23.00 5.76 3.09
CA GLU A 188 -22.74 6.17 1.71
C GLU A 188 -21.78 5.18 1.04
N GLY A 189 -21.82 5.07 -0.26
CA GLY A 189 -20.85 4.43 -1.14
C GLY A 189 -20.33 3.07 -0.72
N VAL A 190 -19.03 3.01 -0.44
CA VAL A 190 -18.26 1.78 -0.29
C VAL A 190 -17.48 1.77 1.04
N CYS A 191 -16.97 0.60 1.42
CA CYS A 191 -16.04 0.48 2.53
C CYS A 191 -14.58 0.50 2.06
N GLY A 192 -13.69 1.03 2.91
CA GLY A 192 -12.25 0.83 2.84
C GLY A 192 -11.78 -0.20 3.89
N ILE A 193 -10.67 -0.88 3.63
CA ILE A 193 -10.16 -1.91 4.56
C ILE A 193 -9.88 -1.34 5.95
N ALA A 194 -9.31 -0.13 6.00
CA ALA A 194 -8.98 0.60 7.23
C ALA A 194 -9.74 1.93 7.35
N GLY A 195 -10.99 1.97 6.85
CA GLY A 195 -11.82 3.16 6.72
C GLY A 195 -12.46 3.68 8.01
N GLY A 196 -12.23 3.02 9.15
CA GLY A 196 -12.81 3.38 10.45
C GLY A 196 -14.14 2.68 10.74
N ASP A 197 -14.91 3.21 11.68
CA ASP A 197 -16.17 2.62 12.18
C ASP A 197 -17.39 3.55 12.01
N GLY A 198 -17.22 4.67 11.30
CA GLY A 198 -18.22 5.72 11.14
C GLY A 198 -18.13 6.82 12.19
N SER A 199 -17.37 6.65 13.25
CA SER A 199 -17.08 7.73 14.18
C SER A 199 -16.04 8.69 13.58
N LYS A 200 -16.09 9.94 14.04
CA LYS A 200 -15.17 10.97 13.55
C LYS A 200 -13.72 10.55 13.81
N ASN A 201 -12.90 10.62 12.79
CA ASN A 201 -11.45 10.38 12.89
C ASN A 201 -11.10 8.97 13.39
N SER A 202 -11.78 7.93 12.88
CA SER A 202 -11.55 6.52 13.26
C SER A 202 -10.80 5.71 12.20
N GLY A 203 -10.70 6.20 10.95
CA GLY A 203 -9.96 5.56 9.85
C GLY A 203 -8.51 6.02 9.77
N VAL A 204 -7.72 5.25 9.03
CA VAL A 204 -6.34 5.64 8.66
C VAL A 204 -6.35 6.86 7.75
N LYS A 205 -5.20 7.51 7.58
CA LYS A 205 -5.09 8.75 6.83
C LYS A 205 -4.40 8.55 5.48
N ILE A 206 -5.02 9.10 4.43
CA ILE A 206 -4.49 9.10 3.06
C ILE A 206 -3.78 10.42 2.78
N MET A 207 -2.48 10.35 2.48
CA MET A 207 -1.68 11.48 2.00
C MET A 207 -1.59 11.37 0.47
N SER A 208 -2.05 12.39 -0.27
CA SER A 208 -2.00 12.38 -1.74
C SER A 208 -0.65 12.91 -2.22
N CYS A 209 0.20 12.04 -2.72
CA CYS A 209 1.45 12.39 -3.38
C CYS A 209 1.27 12.22 -4.89
N GLN A 210 0.79 13.27 -5.58
CA GLN A 210 0.47 13.16 -7.01
C GLN A 210 1.74 13.12 -7.86
N VAL A 211 1.98 11.99 -8.51
CA VAL A 211 3.14 11.75 -9.38
C VAL A 211 2.75 11.44 -10.82
N PHE A 212 1.46 11.38 -11.12
CA PHE A 212 0.89 11.21 -12.46
C PHE A 212 -0.19 12.23 -12.76
N ALA A 213 -0.26 12.63 -14.04
CA ALA A 213 -1.39 13.28 -14.65
C ALA A 213 -1.77 12.44 -15.89
N GLY A 214 -2.80 11.60 -15.76
CA GLY A 214 -3.10 10.55 -16.73
C GLY A 214 -1.92 9.56 -16.89
N GLU A 215 -1.44 9.40 -18.11
CA GLU A 215 -0.29 8.53 -18.43
C GLU A 215 1.08 9.21 -18.18
N ALA A 216 1.10 10.52 -18.01
CA ALA A 216 2.35 11.28 -17.84
C ALA A 216 2.84 11.17 -16.39
N GLY A 217 3.93 10.45 -16.18
CA GLY A 217 4.63 10.39 -14.91
C GLY A 217 5.61 11.53 -14.71
N VAL A 218 5.93 11.85 -13.47
CA VAL A 218 6.96 12.83 -13.10
C VAL A 218 8.37 12.32 -13.45
N THR A 219 9.34 13.22 -13.40
CA THR A 219 10.76 12.87 -13.50
C THR A 219 11.24 12.17 -12.23
N LEU A 220 12.32 11.39 -12.33
CA LEU A 220 12.88 10.62 -11.21
C LEU A 220 13.26 11.49 -10.00
N ASP A 221 13.69 12.74 -10.20
CA ASP A 221 13.96 13.65 -9.08
C ASP A 221 12.68 14.08 -8.37
N ALA A 222 11.60 14.29 -9.11
CA ALA A 222 10.30 14.64 -8.53
C ALA A 222 9.68 13.45 -7.79
N GLU A 223 9.82 12.24 -8.33
CA GLU A 223 9.44 11.01 -7.64
C GLU A 223 10.23 10.82 -6.34
N ALA A 224 11.56 10.94 -6.38
CA ALA A 224 12.40 10.82 -5.20
C ALA A 224 12.01 11.84 -4.10
N ARG A 225 11.65 13.08 -4.52
CA ARG A 225 11.11 14.09 -3.60
C ARG A 225 9.75 13.68 -3.02
N ALA A 226 8.87 13.05 -3.82
CA ALA A 226 7.58 12.56 -3.36
C ALA A 226 7.73 11.44 -2.32
N ILE A 227 8.62 10.49 -2.55
CA ILE A 227 8.93 9.41 -1.62
C ILE A 227 9.51 9.96 -0.31
N LYS A 228 10.46 10.90 -0.41
CA LYS A 228 11.04 11.54 0.77
C LYS A 228 10.01 12.38 1.53
N TYR A 229 9.20 13.16 0.84
CA TYR A 229 8.11 13.95 1.42
C TYR A 229 7.16 13.07 2.22
N ALA A 230 6.75 11.91 1.68
CA ALA A 230 5.89 10.97 2.36
C ALA A 230 6.49 10.50 3.70
N ALA A 231 7.77 10.10 3.70
CA ALA A 231 8.47 9.67 4.92
C ALA A 231 8.58 10.80 5.95
N ASP A 232 8.97 12.01 5.52
CA ASP A 232 9.21 13.17 6.39
C ASP A 232 7.91 13.69 7.02
N ASN A 233 6.77 13.48 6.36
CA ASN A 233 5.44 13.86 6.86
C ASN A 233 4.70 12.71 7.55
N GLY A 234 5.40 11.64 7.93
CA GLY A 234 4.92 10.61 8.83
C GLY A 234 4.18 9.44 8.17
N ALA A 235 4.17 9.35 6.84
CA ALA A 235 3.65 8.15 6.19
C ALA A 235 4.54 6.94 6.52
N VAL A 236 3.91 5.82 6.84
CA VAL A 236 4.59 4.54 7.15
C VAL A 236 4.34 3.47 6.09
N ILE A 237 3.42 3.74 5.19
CA ILE A 237 3.12 2.90 4.02
C ILE A 237 3.18 3.77 2.77
N LEU A 238 3.94 3.31 1.79
CA LEU A 238 4.01 3.86 0.45
C LEU A 238 3.19 2.95 -0.46
N GLN A 239 2.11 3.48 -1.03
CA GLN A 239 1.21 2.79 -1.93
C GLN A 239 1.52 3.20 -3.36
N CYS A 240 2.00 2.26 -4.19
CA CYS A 240 2.45 2.50 -5.55
C CYS A 240 1.81 1.50 -6.52
N SER A 241 0.72 1.92 -7.17
CA SER A 241 0.03 1.12 -8.19
C SER A 241 0.54 1.42 -9.60
N TRP A 242 1.87 1.40 -9.77
CA TRP A 242 2.58 1.70 -11.01
C TRP A 242 3.94 1.01 -11.03
N GLY A 243 4.64 1.05 -12.16
CA GLY A 243 5.97 0.51 -12.33
C GLY A 243 6.38 0.52 -13.80
N TYR A 244 7.60 0.10 -14.10
CA TYR A 244 8.05 -0.14 -15.46
C TYR A 244 7.39 -1.40 -16.03
N ASN A 245 7.55 -1.63 -17.34
CA ASN A 245 7.09 -2.90 -17.91
C ASN A 245 8.00 -4.04 -17.45
N SER A 246 7.45 -5.23 -17.27
CA SER A 246 8.29 -6.40 -17.04
C SER A 246 9.25 -6.63 -18.20
N SER A 247 10.49 -7.01 -17.91
CA SER A 247 11.47 -7.39 -18.95
C SER A 247 11.05 -8.63 -19.75
N LEU A 248 10.14 -9.44 -19.19
CA LEU A 248 9.59 -10.65 -19.82
C LEU A 248 8.21 -10.40 -20.45
N ALA A 249 7.72 -9.16 -20.48
CA ALA A 249 6.47 -8.84 -21.15
C ALA A 249 6.57 -9.17 -22.65
N ASN A 250 5.46 -9.69 -23.21
CA ASN A 250 5.36 -9.85 -24.65
C ASN A 250 5.41 -8.47 -25.29
N LEU A 251 6.46 -8.21 -26.04
CA LEU A 251 6.68 -6.92 -26.66
C LEU A 251 5.63 -6.64 -27.73
N ILE A 252 4.97 -5.51 -27.58
CA ILE A 252 4.20 -4.89 -28.64
C ILE A 252 5.09 -3.89 -29.36
N GLU A 253 4.81 -3.63 -30.61
CA GLU A 253 5.49 -2.57 -31.35
C GLU A 253 5.38 -1.23 -30.59
N GLY A 254 6.52 -0.64 -30.27
CA GLY A 254 6.60 0.58 -29.46
C GLY A 254 6.69 0.39 -27.92
N TYR A 255 6.67 -0.85 -27.44
CA TYR A 255 6.76 -1.17 -26.01
C TYR A 255 8.21 -1.40 -25.58
N THR A 256 8.68 -0.68 -24.59
CA THR A 256 10.05 -0.81 -24.09
C THR A 256 10.05 -1.72 -22.86
N PRO A 257 10.79 -2.85 -22.87
CA PRO A 257 10.99 -3.67 -21.69
C PRO A 257 11.65 -2.88 -20.57
N GLY A 258 11.20 -3.10 -19.35
CA GLY A 258 11.86 -2.59 -18.16
C GLY A 258 13.11 -3.40 -17.78
N PRO A 259 13.73 -3.07 -16.64
CA PRO A 259 14.88 -3.81 -16.12
C PRO A 259 14.60 -5.29 -15.87
N GLY A 260 15.58 -6.15 -16.19
CA GLY A 260 15.50 -7.59 -16.03
C GLY A 260 16.12 -8.12 -14.73
N SER A 261 16.77 -7.26 -13.96
CA SER A 261 17.38 -7.60 -12.67
C SER A 261 17.49 -6.38 -11.76
N GLU A 262 17.64 -6.63 -10.46
CA GLU A 262 17.87 -5.56 -9.47
C GLU A 262 19.16 -4.77 -9.77
N GLU A 263 20.22 -5.46 -10.19
CA GLU A 263 21.48 -4.81 -10.58
C GLU A 263 21.29 -3.87 -11.79
N GLU A 264 20.54 -4.30 -12.80
CA GLU A 264 20.23 -3.47 -13.97
C GLU A 264 19.36 -2.26 -13.57
N TRP A 265 18.34 -2.48 -12.74
CA TRP A 265 17.47 -1.42 -12.24
C TRP A 265 18.27 -0.40 -11.40
N GLU A 266 19.10 -0.84 -10.46
CA GLU A 266 19.96 0.03 -9.65
C GLU A 266 20.91 0.87 -10.52
N LYS A 267 21.42 0.29 -11.60
CA LYS A 267 22.29 0.99 -12.53
C LYS A 267 21.55 2.05 -13.35
N LEU A 268 20.31 1.77 -13.75
CA LEU A 268 19.50 2.68 -14.58
C LEU A 268 18.81 3.76 -13.74
N TYR A 269 18.37 3.40 -12.53
CA TYR A 269 17.51 4.23 -11.68
C TYR A 269 18.06 4.34 -10.24
N PRO A 270 19.32 4.72 -10.04
CA PRO A 270 19.94 4.75 -8.72
C PRO A 270 19.27 5.73 -7.75
N LEU A 271 18.68 6.83 -8.24
CA LEU A 271 17.99 7.81 -7.41
C LEU A 271 16.66 7.26 -6.87
N GLU A 272 15.90 6.55 -7.71
CA GLU A 272 14.67 5.85 -7.30
C GLU A 272 14.97 4.84 -6.20
N LYS A 273 16.03 4.04 -6.39
CA LYS A 273 16.47 3.08 -5.37
C LYS A 273 16.87 3.76 -4.06
N ASP A 274 17.66 4.82 -4.13
CA ASP A 274 18.10 5.57 -2.94
C ASP A 274 16.89 6.17 -2.20
N ALA A 275 15.87 6.67 -2.93
CA ALA A 275 14.64 7.21 -2.35
C ALA A 275 13.81 6.11 -1.67
N LEU A 276 13.67 4.95 -2.30
CA LEU A 276 12.98 3.80 -1.71
C LEU A 276 13.71 3.29 -0.47
N ASP A 277 15.04 3.18 -0.53
CA ASP A 277 15.86 2.83 0.64
C ASP A 277 15.70 3.85 1.77
N TYR A 278 15.59 5.15 1.43
CA TYR A 278 15.31 6.19 2.40
C TYR A 278 13.98 5.95 3.11
N PHE A 279 12.89 5.73 2.37
CA PHE A 279 11.57 5.46 2.95
C PHE A 279 11.58 4.21 3.82
N ILE A 280 12.10 3.10 3.29
CA ILE A 280 12.13 1.80 3.99
C ILE A 280 12.90 1.88 5.30
N ASN A 281 13.98 2.67 5.35
CA ASN A 281 14.84 2.74 6.53
C ASN A 281 14.50 3.89 7.49
N ASN A 282 13.82 4.94 7.05
CA ASN A 282 13.67 6.17 7.84
C ASN A 282 12.22 6.62 8.05
N ALA A 283 11.23 6.03 7.36
CA ALA A 283 9.83 6.26 7.69
C ALA A 283 9.48 5.64 9.05
N GLY A 284 8.39 6.07 9.65
CA GLY A 284 8.03 5.65 10.99
C GLY A 284 8.98 6.17 12.07
N SER A 285 9.09 5.46 13.17
CA SER A 285 9.92 5.87 14.30
C SER A 285 10.22 4.69 15.22
N PRO A 286 11.44 4.60 15.80
CA PRO A 286 11.73 3.68 16.88
C PRO A 286 10.81 3.81 18.10
N ASN A 287 10.13 4.94 18.24
CA ASN A 287 9.18 5.25 19.31
C ASN A 287 7.71 5.13 18.87
N GLY A 288 7.48 4.79 17.60
CA GLY A 288 6.16 4.62 17.02
C GLY A 288 5.74 3.14 16.93
N VAL A 289 4.69 2.88 16.19
CA VAL A 289 4.18 1.52 15.96
C VAL A 289 5.09 0.71 15.05
N ILE A 290 5.82 1.39 14.16
CA ILE A 290 6.75 0.76 13.21
C ILE A 290 8.01 1.62 13.06
N ASP A 291 9.16 0.96 12.97
CA ASP A 291 10.48 1.53 12.67
C ASP A 291 10.89 1.07 11.26
N GLY A 292 10.98 2.02 10.36
CA GLY A 292 11.04 1.80 8.92
C GLY A 292 9.68 1.86 8.24
N GLY A 293 9.66 1.94 6.90
CA GLY A 293 8.46 2.03 6.07
C GLY A 293 8.19 0.79 5.22
N LEU A 294 6.95 0.62 4.82
CA LEU A 294 6.50 -0.44 3.93
C LEU A 294 6.29 0.14 2.52
N ALA A 295 7.15 -0.20 1.57
CA ALA A 295 7.02 0.19 0.16
C ALA A 295 6.28 -0.93 -0.60
N ILE A 296 5.04 -0.67 -1.01
CA ILE A 296 4.13 -1.66 -1.59
C ILE A 296 3.83 -1.29 -3.04
N PHE A 297 4.13 -2.22 -3.96
CA PHE A 297 4.02 -2.01 -5.39
C PHE A 297 3.21 -3.09 -6.10
N ALA A 298 2.47 -2.67 -7.12
CA ALA A 298 1.81 -3.58 -8.05
C ALA A 298 2.84 -4.33 -8.91
N SER A 299 2.67 -5.65 -9.11
CA SER A 299 3.63 -6.49 -9.85
C SER A 299 3.63 -6.27 -11.37
N GLY A 300 2.58 -5.62 -11.91
CA GLY A 300 2.38 -5.38 -13.35
C GLY A 300 1.30 -6.27 -13.98
N ASN A 301 0.84 -5.88 -15.17
CA ASN A 301 -0.34 -6.45 -15.83
C ASN A 301 -0.04 -7.05 -17.21
N GLU A 302 1.20 -7.44 -17.47
CA GLU A 302 1.64 -7.93 -18.77
C GLU A 302 1.57 -9.47 -18.89
N TYR A 303 1.04 -10.15 -17.86
CA TYR A 303 1.08 -11.61 -17.81
C TYR A 303 2.50 -12.16 -17.91
N ALA A 304 3.44 -11.48 -17.34
CA ALA A 304 4.85 -11.84 -17.40
C ALA A 304 5.26 -12.74 -16.23
N GLY A 305 6.20 -13.64 -16.49
CA GLY A 305 6.76 -14.55 -15.48
C GLY A 305 7.80 -13.89 -14.56
N MET A 306 7.76 -12.58 -14.44
CA MET A 306 8.58 -11.75 -13.58
C MET A 306 7.80 -10.50 -13.20
N ALA A 307 7.83 -10.09 -11.93
CA ALA A 307 7.31 -8.80 -11.51
C ALA A 307 8.11 -7.64 -12.14
N ALA A 308 7.43 -6.54 -12.40
CA ALA A 308 8.07 -5.31 -12.89
C ALA A 308 8.85 -4.59 -11.76
N PHE A 309 9.84 -3.76 -12.10
CA PHE A 309 10.44 -2.83 -11.16
C PHE A 309 9.58 -1.55 -11.05
N PRO A 310 9.56 -0.93 -9.86
CA PRO A 310 10.27 -1.22 -8.60
C PRO A 310 9.71 -2.39 -7.77
N ALA A 311 8.55 -2.97 -8.12
CA ALA A 311 7.95 -4.10 -7.36
C ALA A 311 8.93 -5.26 -7.15
N ALA A 312 9.76 -5.57 -8.17
CA ALA A 312 10.74 -6.65 -8.12
C ALA A 312 11.97 -6.34 -7.23
N TYR A 313 12.08 -5.14 -6.67
CA TYR A 313 13.14 -4.81 -5.71
C TYR A 313 12.95 -5.62 -4.44
N SER A 314 14.01 -6.32 -4.00
CA SER A 314 13.97 -7.30 -2.92
C SER A 314 13.49 -6.75 -1.56
N LYS A 315 13.52 -5.43 -1.36
CA LYS A 315 13.02 -4.75 -0.15
C LYS A 315 11.60 -4.21 -0.29
N CYS A 316 11.03 -4.21 -1.49
CA CYS A 316 9.65 -3.83 -1.72
C CYS A 316 8.70 -5.02 -1.53
N ILE A 317 7.44 -4.72 -1.26
CA ILE A 317 6.37 -5.72 -1.22
C ILE A 317 5.71 -5.73 -2.60
N SER A 318 5.98 -6.76 -3.37
CA SER A 318 5.42 -6.97 -4.71
C SER A 318 4.08 -7.69 -4.63
N VAL A 319 3.03 -7.12 -5.24
CA VAL A 319 1.66 -7.62 -5.13
C VAL A 319 1.14 -8.11 -6.48
N SER A 320 0.82 -9.40 -6.60
CA SER A 320 0.11 -9.97 -7.74
C SER A 320 -1.39 -10.07 -7.50
N ALA A 321 -2.15 -10.21 -8.58
CA ALA A 321 -3.60 -10.20 -8.55
C ALA A 321 -4.22 -11.60 -8.68
N VAL A 322 -5.27 -11.86 -7.88
CA VAL A 322 -6.13 -13.04 -8.03
C VAL A 322 -7.56 -12.62 -8.40
N ALA A 323 -8.23 -13.49 -9.16
CA ALA A 323 -9.67 -13.44 -9.39
C ALA A 323 -10.45 -14.00 -8.18
N ALA A 324 -11.78 -13.93 -8.20
CA ALA A 324 -12.63 -14.29 -7.07
C ALA A 324 -12.70 -15.80 -6.75
N ASP A 325 -11.91 -16.63 -7.41
CA ASP A 325 -11.91 -18.09 -7.27
C ASP A 325 -10.54 -18.70 -6.91
N PHE A 326 -9.64 -17.88 -6.33
CA PHE A 326 -8.25 -18.19 -6.02
C PHE A 326 -7.32 -18.32 -7.23
N THR A 327 -7.80 -18.17 -8.47
CA THR A 327 -6.91 -18.26 -9.62
C THR A 327 -6.17 -16.97 -9.86
N PRO A 328 -4.96 -17.02 -10.42
CA PRO A 328 -4.28 -15.80 -10.86
C PRO A 328 -5.17 -15.04 -11.83
N ALA A 329 -5.25 -13.72 -11.70
CA ALA A 329 -5.91 -12.90 -12.70
C ALA A 329 -5.20 -13.04 -14.06
N SER A 330 -5.97 -13.00 -15.16
CA SER A 330 -5.48 -13.29 -16.51
C SER A 330 -4.32 -12.41 -16.96
N TYR A 331 -4.28 -11.19 -16.45
CA TYR A 331 -3.26 -10.18 -16.76
C TYR A 331 -2.08 -10.18 -15.78
N SER A 332 -2.22 -10.75 -14.57
CA SER A 332 -1.25 -10.56 -13.49
C SER A 332 0.16 -11.05 -13.84
N ASN A 333 1.16 -10.22 -13.56
CA ASN A 333 2.53 -10.70 -13.48
C ASN A 333 2.68 -11.62 -12.27
N TYR A 334 3.56 -12.60 -12.42
CA TYR A 334 3.87 -13.63 -11.42
C TYR A 334 5.37 -13.93 -11.48
N GLY A 335 5.92 -14.51 -10.44
CA GLY A 335 7.36 -14.82 -10.41
C GLY A 335 7.87 -14.96 -8.99
N LYS A 336 9.16 -15.25 -8.88
CA LYS A 336 9.85 -15.37 -7.58
C LYS A 336 9.96 -14.05 -6.81
N GLU A 337 9.80 -12.92 -7.51
CA GLU A 337 9.87 -11.57 -6.98
C GLU A 337 8.55 -11.15 -6.32
N VAL A 338 7.46 -11.86 -6.58
CA VAL A 338 6.17 -11.60 -5.95
C VAL A 338 6.23 -11.95 -4.46
N THR A 339 5.86 -10.99 -3.62
CA THR A 339 5.84 -11.18 -2.15
C THR A 339 4.52 -11.76 -1.67
N ILE A 340 3.40 -11.24 -2.17
CA ILE A 340 2.04 -11.52 -1.70
C ILE A 340 1.05 -11.38 -2.86
N SER A 341 -0.07 -12.09 -2.78
CA SER A 341 -1.21 -11.91 -3.68
C SER A 341 -2.40 -11.28 -2.95
N ALA A 342 -3.21 -10.54 -3.71
CA ALA A 342 -4.47 -9.95 -3.22
C ALA A 342 -5.52 -9.90 -4.34
N PRO A 343 -6.81 -9.66 -4.03
CA PRO A 343 -7.85 -9.51 -5.04
C PRO A 343 -7.56 -8.36 -6.00
N GLY A 344 -7.45 -8.63 -7.28
CA GLY A 344 -7.28 -7.62 -8.33
C GLY A 344 -8.47 -7.54 -9.29
N GLY A 345 -9.41 -8.50 -9.19
CA GLY A 345 -10.50 -8.66 -10.14
C GLY A 345 -10.04 -9.31 -11.45
N ASP A 346 -10.98 -9.77 -12.25
CA ASP A 346 -10.71 -10.25 -13.61
C ASP A 346 -11.99 -10.27 -14.44
N THR A 347 -12.27 -9.19 -15.17
CA THR A 347 -13.43 -9.06 -16.02
C THR A 347 -13.38 -10.04 -17.20
N GLU A 348 -12.19 -10.29 -17.76
CA GLU A 348 -12.03 -11.24 -18.86
C GLU A 348 -12.36 -12.66 -18.45
N TYR A 349 -12.18 -12.98 -17.19
CA TYR A 349 -12.54 -14.27 -16.62
C TYR A 349 -14.06 -14.48 -16.58
N TYR A 350 -14.81 -13.41 -16.32
CA TYR A 350 -16.26 -13.45 -16.16
C TYR A 350 -17.01 -13.01 -17.41
N ASN A 351 -16.35 -12.45 -18.40
CA ASN A 351 -16.94 -12.01 -19.65
C ASN A 351 -16.14 -12.53 -20.86
N PRO A 352 -16.44 -13.75 -21.35
CA PRO A 352 -15.77 -14.32 -22.50
C PRO A 352 -15.91 -13.42 -23.73
N VAL A 353 -14.78 -13.17 -24.40
CA VAL A 353 -14.75 -12.36 -25.62
C VAL A 353 -15.74 -12.88 -26.66
N GLY A 354 -16.51 -11.98 -27.28
CA GLY A 354 -17.46 -12.28 -28.33
C GLY A 354 -18.85 -12.67 -27.85
N GLN A 355 -19.10 -12.56 -26.55
CA GLN A 355 -20.47 -12.50 -26.05
C GLN A 355 -20.81 -11.04 -25.78
N ASP A 356 -21.81 -10.52 -26.52
CA ASP A 356 -22.45 -9.29 -26.10
C ASP A 356 -23.00 -9.53 -24.70
N ASP A 357 -22.61 -8.69 -23.74
CA ASP A 357 -23.13 -8.80 -22.38
C ASP A 357 -24.59 -8.32 -22.40
N PRO A 358 -25.56 -9.20 -22.27
CA PRO A 358 -26.94 -8.81 -22.49
C PRO A 358 -27.60 -8.13 -21.29
N GLU A 359 -27.03 -8.17 -20.08
CA GLU A 359 -27.81 -7.81 -18.90
C GLU A 359 -27.08 -6.98 -17.82
N GLY A 360 -25.82 -6.63 -17.97
CA GLY A 360 -25.08 -6.01 -16.88
C GLY A 360 -24.42 -4.67 -17.17
N TRP A 361 -24.11 -4.41 -18.42
CA TRP A 361 -23.28 -3.28 -18.84
C TRP A 361 -24.00 -1.94 -18.81
N GLU A 362 -25.29 -1.89 -19.07
CA GLU A 362 -26.04 -0.65 -19.08
C GLU A 362 -26.12 0.04 -17.71
N GLU A 363 -25.86 -0.69 -16.64
CA GLU A 363 -25.90 -0.18 -15.28
C GLU A 363 -24.56 -0.22 -14.53
N GLY A 364 -23.47 -0.53 -15.20
CA GLY A 364 -22.12 -0.41 -14.64
C GLY A 364 -21.74 -1.37 -13.53
N ILE A 365 -22.34 -2.57 -13.43
CA ILE A 365 -21.95 -3.55 -12.41
C ILE A 365 -21.13 -4.69 -13.02
N HIS A 366 -19.83 -4.59 -12.87
CA HIS A 366 -18.88 -5.65 -13.20
C HIS A 366 -18.46 -6.37 -11.93
N SER A 367 -19.21 -7.32 -11.60
CA SER A 367 -19.20 -7.98 -10.31
C SER A 367 -17.96 -8.81 -10.00
N GLY A 368 -17.16 -9.17 -11.00
CA GLY A 368 -15.84 -9.81 -10.80
C GLY A 368 -14.70 -8.83 -10.56
N SER A 369 -14.94 -7.54 -10.79
CA SER A 369 -13.96 -6.45 -10.61
C SER A 369 -13.97 -5.90 -9.17
N ILE A 370 -13.04 -5.00 -8.89
CA ILE A 370 -12.89 -4.36 -7.59
C ILE A 370 -13.66 -3.04 -7.57
N LEU A 371 -14.65 -2.94 -6.69
CA LEU A 371 -15.44 -1.73 -6.48
C LEU A 371 -14.77 -0.80 -5.46
N SER A 372 -14.60 0.47 -5.84
CA SER A 372 -14.06 1.50 -4.95
C SER A 372 -14.58 2.90 -5.32
N THR A 373 -14.12 3.92 -4.60
CA THR A 373 -14.38 5.34 -4.92
C THR A 373 -13.81 5.71 -6.28
N TRP A 374 -14.47 6.60 -7.01
CA TRP A 374 -14.08 6.99 -8.36
C TRP A 374 -14.45 8.43 -8.70
N ILE A 375 -14.03 8.87 -9.87
CA ILE A 375 -14.32 10.18 -10.43
C ILE A 375 -14.92 10.01 -11.82
N GLN A 376 -16.03 10.68 -12.08
CA GLN A 376 -16.60 10.77 -13.40
C GLN A 376 -16.89 12.22 -13.76
N ASN A 377 -16.28 12.73 -14.83
CA ASN A 377 -16.41 14.12 -15.25
C ASN A 377 -16.16 15.13 -14.10
N GLY A 378 -15.12 14.91 -13.31
CA GLY A 378 -14.75 15.73 -12.16
C GLY A 378 -15.64 15.59 -10.92
N ASN A 379 -16.64 14.72 -10.96
CA ASN A 379 -17.55 14.49 -9.84
C ASN A 379 -17.26 13.15 -9.15
N ALA A 380 -17.50 13.13 -7.84
CA ALA A 380 -17.41 11.92 -7.05
C ALA A 380 -18.40 10.85 -7.50
N THR A 381 -17.95 9.65 -7.67
CA THR A 381 -18.74 8.46 -8.00
C THR A 381 -18.03 7.20 -7.49
N TYR A 382 -18.51 6.04 -7.88
CA TYR A 382 -17.89 4.74 -7.57
C TYR A 382 -17.63 4.00 -8.87
N GLY A 383 -16.69 3.06 -8.87
CA GLY A 383 -16.34 2.35 -10.09
C GLY A 383 -15.70 1.00 -9.85
N PHE A 384 -15.85 0.14 -10.83
CA PHE A 384 -15.24 -1.18 -10.89
C PHE A 384 -14.00 -1.15 -11.78
N MET A 385 -12.91 -1.72 -11.30
CA MET A 385 -11.65 -1.87 -12.04
C MET A 385 -11.00 -3.21 -11.79
N ASP A 386 -10.15 -3.62 -12.75
CA ASP A 386 -9.26 -4.75 -12.64
C ASP A 386 -7.80 -4.30 -12.74
N GLY A 387 -6.92 -5.01 -12.06
CA GLY A 387 -5.48 -4.77 -12.15
C GLY A 387 -4.71 -5.21 -10.90
N THR A 388 -3.42 -5.43 -11.05
CA THR A 388 -2.51 -5.49 -9.91
C THR A 388 -2.49 -4.15 -9.16
N SER A 389 -2.88 -3.06 -9.85
CA SER A 389 -3.14 -1.75 -9.25
C SER A 389 -4.28 -1.76 -8.24
N MET A 390 -5.24 -2.67 -8.35
CA MET A 390 -6.34 -2.86 -7.39
C MET A 390 -5.96 -3.88 -6.32
N ALA A 391 -5.11 -4.85 -6.63
CA ALA A 391 -4.56 -5.79 -5.65
C ALA A 391 -3.61 -5.10 -4.65
N CYS A 392 -2.77 -4.20 -5.13
CA CYS A 392 -1.79 -3.47 -4.33
C CYS A 392 -2.41 -2.72 -3.13
N PRO A 393 -3.48 -1.90 -3.30
CA PRO A 393 -4.09 -1.20 -2.18
C PRO A 393 -4.80 -2.12 -1.18
N HIS A 394 -5.15 -3.35 -1.53
CA HIS A 394 -5.60 -4.34 -0.55
C HIS A 394 -4.48 -4.66 0.45
N VAL A 395 -3.26 -4.85 -0.05
CA VAL A 395 -2.11 -5.12 0.83
C VAL A 395 -1.79 -3.89 1.68
N SER A 396 -1.81 -2.69 1.09
CA SER A 396 -1.61 -1.44 1.84
C SER A 396 -2.70 -1.21 2.90
N GLY A 397 -3.96 -1.48 2.57
CA GLY A 397 -5.08 -1.38 3.50
C GLY A 397 -5.02 -2.39 4.64
N VAL A 398 -4.69 -3.66 4.35
CA VAL A 398 -4.49 -4.70 5.36
C VAL A 398 -3.28 -4.39 6.25
N ALA A 399 -2.18 -3.91 5.68
CA ALA A 399 -1.02 -3.46 6.45
C ALA A 399 -1.38 -2.27 7.37
N ALA A 400 -2.12 -1.28 6.85
CA ALA A 400 -2.58 -0.13 7.63
C ALA A 400 -3.54 -0.55 8.76
N LEU A 401 -4.45 -1.50 8.50
CA LEU A 401 -5.33 -2.07 9.51
C LEU A 401 -4.55 -2.85 10.58
N GLY A 402 -3.54 -3.62 10.16
CA GLY A 402 -2.64 -4.33 11.07
C GLY A 402 -1.85 -3.39 11.97
N LEU A 403 -1.28 -2.32 11.40
CA LEU A 403 -0.58 -1.29 12.19
C LEU A 403 -1.54 -0.55 13.13
N SER A 404 -2.78 -0.27 12.69
CA SER A 404 -3.82 0.29 13.55
C SER A 404 -4.13 -0.62 14.74
N TYR A 405 -4.20 -1.92 14.50
CA TYR A 405 -4.40 -2.89 15.56
C TYR A 405 -3.17 -2.99 16.47
N ALA A 406 -1.96 -2.89 15.92
CA ALA A 406 -0.72 -2.84 16.71
C ALA A 406 -0.70 -1.60 17.64
N VAL A 407 -1.17 -0.43 17.17
CA VAL A 407 -1.37 0.75 18.05
C VAL A 407 -2.31 0.40 19.22
N LYS A 408 -3.48 -0.19 18.91
CA LYS A 408 -4.46 -0.60 19.93
C LYS A 408 -3.90 -1.63 20.91
N GLN A 409 -3.04 -2.54 20.44
CA GLN A 409 -2.38 -3.57 21.24
C GLN A 409 -1.07 -3.08 21.86
N ARG A 410 -0.69 -1.82 21.62
CA ARG A 410 0.59 -1.24 22.07
C ARG A 410 1.80 -2.07 21.62
N ARG A 411 1.77 -2.54 20.38
CA ARG A 411 2.85 -3.29 19.76
C ARG A 411 3.71 -2.38 18.90
N HIS A 412 4.98 -2.72 18.81
CA HIS A 412 5.97 -2.09 17.94
C HIS A 412 6.63 -3.14 17.06
N PHE A 413 6.90 -2.78 15.82
CA PHE A 413 7.56 -3.66 14.84
C PHE A 413 8.67 -2.90 14.10
N LYS A 414 9.71 -3.63 13.69
CA LYS A 414 10.52 -3.19 12.57
C LYS A 414 9.79 -3.48 11.27
N ALA A 415 10.01 -2.66 10.25
CA ALA A 415 9.36 -2.87 8.95
C ALA A 415 9.59 -4.30 8.41
N SER A 416 10.81 -4.83 8.53
CA SER A 416 11.13 -6.21 8.10
C SER A 416 10.36 -7.28 8.87
N GLU A 417 10.14 -7.10 10.17
CA GLU A 417 9.34 -8.02 10.99
C GLU A 417 7.88 -7.99 10.59
N PHE A 418 7.36 -6.79 10.28
CA PHE A 418 5.99 -6.64 9.83
C PHE A 418 5.74 -7.23 8.44
N VAL A 419 6.74 -7.15 7.53
CA VAL A 419 6.69 -7.86 6.24
C VAL A 419 6.56 -9.37 6.43
N GLU A 420 7.32 -9.97 7.35
CA GLU A 420 7.21 -11.40 7.64
C GLU A 420 5.85 -11.76 8.28
N LEU A 421 5.28 -10.88 9.10
CA LEU A 421 3.91 -11.05 9.60
C LEU A 421 2.88 -11.03 8.46
N LEU A 422 2.99 -10.10 7.51
CA LEU A 422 2.12 -10.08 6.32
C LEU A 422 2.23 -11.38 5.54
N LYS A 423 3.45 -11.86 5.26
CA LYS A 423 3.70 -13.12 4.54
C LYS A 423 3.14 -14.35 5.26
N SER A 424 3.24 -14.39 6.58
CA SER A 424 2.68 -15.48 7.40
C SER A 424 1.17 -15.40 7.60
N SER A 425 0.55 -14.28 7.19
CA SER A 425 -0.89 -14.03 7.32
C SER A 425 -1.61 -14.21 5.98
N THR A 426 -1.32 -15.31 5.28
CA THR A 426 -1.84 -15.59 3.95
C THR A 426 -2.52 -16.96 3.87
N LYS A 427 -3.55 -17.04 3.03
CA LYS A 427 -4.17 -18.30 2.61
C LYS A 427 -3.31 -18.94 1.51
N PRO A 428 -2.94 -20.23 1.60
CA PRO A 428 -2.05 -20.86 0.61
C PRO A 428 -2.72 -20.98 -0.75
N LEU A 429 -2.05 -20.49 -1.81
CA LEU A 429 -2.54 -20.54 -3.19
C LEU A 429 -2.05 -21.80 -3.93
N ASP A 430 -0.86 -22.30 -3.63
CA ASP A 430 -0.26 -23.43 -4.34
C ASP A 430 -1.10 -24.71 -4.30
N SER A 431 -1.90 -24.91 -3.25
CA SER A 431 -2.84 -26.03 -3.16
C SER A 431 -3.95 -25.97 -4.23
N TRP A 432 -4.30 -24.76 -4.68
CA TRP A 432 -5.26 -24.54 -5.77
C TRP A 432 -4.63 -24.73 -7.15
N TYR A 433 -3.32 -24.54 -7.28
CA TYR A 433 -2.60 -24.59 -8.54
C TYR A 433 -2.03 -25.97 -8.85
N ASN A 434 -1.74 -26.78 -7.84
CA ASN A 434 -1.16 -28.12 -7.98
C ASN A 434 -2.20 -29.22 -8.19
N THR A 435 -3.27 -28.92 -8.94
CA THR A 435 -4.39 -29.85 -9.18
C THR A 435 -4.37 -30.48 -10.57
N GLY A 436 -3.48 -30.03 -11.46
CA GLY A 436 -3.49 -30.39 -12.88
C GLY A 436 -4.61 -29.69 -13.67
N GLU A 437 -5.30 -28.75 -13.05
CA GLU A 437 -6.37 -27.98 -13.71
C GLU A 437 -5.81 -27.06 -14.78
N VAL A 438 -6.51 -27.01 -15.92
CA VAL A 438 -6.22 -26.11 -17.04
C VAL A 438 -7.35 -25.09 -17.12
N LYS A 439 -7.02 -23.82 -17.01
CA LYS A 439 -7.99 -22.74 -17.21
C LYS A 439 -7.88 -22.14 -18.60
N ALA A 440 -9.03 -21.77 -19.15
CA ALA A 440 -9.09 -20.95 -20.35
C ALA A 440 -9.25 -19.50 -19.92
N TYR A 441 -8.26 -18.67 -20.20
CA TYR A 441 -8.34 -17.23 -20.06
C TYR A 441 -8.67 -16.61 -21.41
N TYR A 442 -9.60 -15.70 -21.44
CA TYR A 442 -9.83 -14.86 -22.58
C TYR A 442 -8.98 -13.61 -22.41
N ARG A 443 -7.91 -13.49 -23.18
CA ARG A 443 -6.96 -12.39 -23.06
C ARG A 443 -7.10 -11.45 -24.24
N ASN A 444 -7.18 -10.18 -23.93
CA ASN A 444 -6.80 -9.17 -24.88
C ASN A 444 -5.28 -9.16 -24.97
N HIS A 445 -4.76 -9.88 -25.95
CA HIS A 445 -3.38 -9.71 -26.32
C HIS A 445 -3.22 -8.37 -27.00
N ILE A 446 -2.37 -7.55 -26.48
CA ILE A 446 -2.05 -6.24 -27.01
C ILE A 446 -1.65 -6.32 -28.50
N SER A 447 -1.03 -7.43 -28.93
CA SER A 447 -0.55 -7.62 -30.30
C SER A 447 -1.53 -8.32 -31.27
N SER A 448 -2.54 -9.00 -30.79
CA SER A 448 -3.34 -9.91 -31.63
C SER A 448 -4.83 -9.92 -31.38
N GLY A 449 -5.31 -9.04 -30.50
CA GLY A 449 -6.71 -9.04 -30.07
C GLY A 449 -7.03 -10.19 -29.09
N ALA A 450 -8.30 -10.33 -28.75
CA ALA A 450 -8.73 -11.30 -27.77
C ALA A 450 -8.64 -12.73 -28.28
N SER A 451 -8.03 -13.60 -27.48
CA SER A 451 -7.98 -15.03 -27.76
C SER A 451 -8.09 -15.88 -26.50
N ALA A 452 -8.74 -17.04 -26.61
CA ALA A 452 -8.73 -18.03 -25.55
C ALA A 452 -7.36 -18.66 -25.42
N THR A 453 -6.72 -18.49 -24.26
CA THR A 453 -5.44 -19.11 -23.93
C THR A 453 -5.64 -20.14 -22.83
N ARG A 454 -5.26 -21.39 -23.08
CA ARG A 454 -5.30 -22.45 -22.08
C ARG A 454 -4.02 -22.41 -21.26
N VAL A 455 -4.17 -22.30 -19.95
CA VAL A 455 -3.04 -22.23 -19.01
C VAL A 455 -3.18 -23.29 -17.95
N GLU A 456 -2.15 -24.11 -17.79
CA GLU A 456 -2.04 -25.04 -16.67
C GLU A 456 -1.72 -24.25 -15.40
N LEU A 457 -2.56 -24.38 -14.36
CA LEU A 457 -2.38 -23.65 -13.11
C LEU A 457 -1.09 -24.02 -12.38
N SER A 458 -0.58 -25.24 -12.58
CA SER A 458 0.72 -25.69 -12.03
C SER A 458 1.90 -24.78 -12.38
N LYS A 459 1.80 -24.01 -13.46
CA LYS A 459 2.76 -22.98 -13.86
C LYS A 459 2.97 -21.90 -12.79
N TYR A 460 1.98 -21.64 -11.96
CA TYR A 460 2.00 -20.58 -10.94
C TYR A 460 2.47 -21.04 -9.56
N VAL A 461 2.67 -22.36 -9.36
CA VAL A 461 3.16 -22.91 -8.09
C VAL A 461 4.47 -22.24 -7.68
N GLY A 462 4.52 -21.68 -6.46
CA GLY A 462 5.65 -20.93 -5.91
C GLY A 462 5.91 -19.56 -6.56
N LYS A 463 4.95 -19.02 -7.34
CA LYS A 463 5.13 -17.77 -8.09
C LYS A 463 4.09 -16.69 -7.82
N MET A 464 3.19 -16.93 -6.88
CA MET A 464 2.17 -15.96 -6.43
C MET A 464 2.46 -15.50 -5.00
N GLY A 465 3.73 -15.41 -4.64
CA GLY A 465 4.18 -15.00 -3.32
C GLY A 465 3.81 -15.97 -2.21
N ALA A 466 3.72 -15.46 -0.98
CA ALA A 466 3.38 -16.29 0.19
C ALA A 466 1.92 -16.81 0.17
N GLY A 467 1.05 -16.22 -0.64
CA GLY A 467 -0.35 -16.58 -0.76
C GLY A 467 -1.29 -15.37 -0.82
N LEU A 468 -2.59 -15.63 -0.71
CA LEU A 468 -3.63 -14.60 -0.65
C LEU A 468 -3.68 -14.00 0.77
N LEU A 469 -3.41 -12.71 0.90
CA LEU A 469 -3.38 -12.00 2.17
C LEU A 469 -4.73 -12.06 2.90
N ASP A 470 -4.68 -12.21 4.24
CA ASP A 470 -5.85 -12.26 5.10
C ASP A 470 -5.68 -11.36 6.32
N ALA A 471 -6.54 -10.35 6.44
CA ALA A 471 -6.52 -9.37 7.53
C ALA A 471 -6.84 -9.99 8.89
N GLY A 472 -7.79 -10.95 8.94
CA GLY A 472 -8.13 -11.63 10.19
C GLY A 472 -6.95 -12.43 10.74
N MET A 473 -6.23 -13.15 9.88
CA MET A 473 -4.98 -13.85 10.24
C MET A 473 -3.90 -12.87 10.71
N LEU A 474 -3.74 -11.73 10.02
CA LEU A 474 -2.76 -10.71 10.41
C LEU A 474 -3.05 -10.19 11.82
N LEU A 475 -4.29 -9.82 12.13
CA LEU A 475 -4.63 -9.32 13.45
C LEU A 475 -4.44 -10.38 14.54
N ASN A 476 -4.73 -11.64 14.23
CA ASN A 476 -4.44 -12.76 15.14
C ASN A 476 -2.93 -12.93 15.38
N ASN A 477 -2.12 -12.82 14.33
CA ASN A 477 -0.66 -12.91 14.45
C ASN A 477 -0.07 -11.72 15.23
N ILE A 478 -0.65 -10.52 15.10
CA ILE A 478 -0.28 -9.35 15.89
C ILE A 478 -0.59 -9.54 17.38
N GLU A 479 -1.70 -10.18 17.74
CA GLU A 479 -1.99 -10.51 19.15
C GLU A 479 -0.88 -11.36 19.76
N GLY A 480 -0.27 -12.23 18.98
CA GLY A 480 0.91 -13.01 19.33
C GLY A 480 0.70 -14.08 20.40
N ASN A 481 1.72 -14.90 20.60
CA ASN A 481 1.70 -16.01 21.58
C ASN A 481 2.14 -15.57 22.99
N GLY A 482 2.07 -14.28 23.32
CA GLY A 482 2.45 -13.77 24.63
C GLY A 482 3.96 -13.85 24.92
N SER A 483 4.84 -13.67 23.93
CA SER A 483 6.29 -13.55 24.13
C SER A 483 6.71 -12.07 24.17
N ASP A 484 7.78 -11.79 24.94
CA ASP A 484 8.41 -10.47 24.95
C ASP A 484 8.93 -10.09 23.55
N MET A 485 8.80 -8.81 23.21
CA MET A 485 9.30 -8.25 21.95
C MET A 485 10.65 -7.57 22.16
N VAL A 486 11.40 -7.37 21.08
CA VAL A 486 12.66 -6.63 21.14
C VAL A 486 12.37 -5.13 21.28
N VAL A 487 12.94 -4.50 22.31
CA VAL A 487 12.90 -3.05 22.45
C VAL A 487 13.79 -2.42 21.37
N PRO A 488 13.28 -1.46 20.57
CA PRO A 488 14.01 -0.95 19.42
C PRO A 488 15.19 -0.07 19.81
N ASN A 489 16.16 0.06 18.90
CA ASN A 489 17.18 1.09 18.99
C ASN A 489 16.54 2.48 18.83
N MET A 490 17.13 3.49 19.46
CA MET A 490 16.59 4.85 19.45
C MET A 490 17.56 5.85 18.81
N TYR A 491 16.99 6.84 18.14
CA TYR A 491 17.70 8.01 17.64
C TYR A 491 17.16 9.26 18.32
N VAL A 492 18.05 10.07 18.89
CA VAL A 492 17.67 11.27 19.64
C VAL A 492 18.55 12.44 19.19
N ALA A 493 17.97 13.62 19.03
CA ALA A 493 18.75 14.81 18.72
C ALA A 493 19.55 15.26 19.98
N GLU A 494 20.72 15.85 19.75
CA GLU A 494 21.49 16.49 20.82
C GLU A 494 20.68 17.60 21.48
N GLY A 495 20.53 17.58 22.79
CA GLY A 495 19.71 18.51 23.55
C GLY A 495 18.21 18.21 23.58
N ALA A 496 17.76 17.15 22.90
CA ALA A 496 16.36 16.71 22.91
C ALA A 496 16.16 15.43 23.73
N ALA A 497 14.90 15.09 23.99
CA ALA A 497 14.52 13.85 24.65
C ALA A 497 13.46 13.09 23.84
N SER A 498 13.49 11.77 23.92
CA SER A 498 12.52 10.87 23.32
C SER A 498 12.04 9.86 24.35
N THR A 499 10.74 9.57 24.35
CA THR A 499 10.11 8.71 25.35
C THR A 499 9.49 7.49 24.68
N LEU A 500 9.72 6.31 25.28
CA LEU A 500 9.24 5.02 24.85
C LEU A 500 8.43 4.36 25.96
N ASN A 501 7.26 3.80 25.65
CA ASN A 501 6.51 3.00 26.62
C ASN A 501 7.01 1.55 26.60
N LEU A 502 7.76 1.13 27.59
CA LEU A 502 8.33 -0.20 27.70
C LEU A 502 7.26 -1.30 27.86
N ALA A 503 6.10 -0.96 28.43
CA ALA A 503 5.00 -1.93 28.58
C ALA A 503 4.57 -2.55 27.25
N CYS A 504 4.80 -1.87 26.12
CA CYS A 504 4.47 -2.35 24.79
C CYS A 504 5.32 -3.55 24.33
N TYR A 505 6.45 -3.80 24.96
CA TYR A 505 7.44 -4.78 24.51
C TYR A 505 7.52 -6.04 25.39
N PHE A 506 6.82 -6.05 26.50
CA PHE A 506 6.88 -7.16 27.45
C PHE A 506 5.49 -7.71 27.75
N VAL A 507 5.38 -9.03 27.87
CA VAL A 507 4.14 -9.70 28.26
C VAL A 507 3.66 -9.21 29.62
N ASN A 508 2.41 -8.80 29.73
CA ASN A 508 1.84 -8.14 30.91
C ASN A 508 2.60 -6.87 31.33
N GLY A 509 3.20 -6.17 30.36
CA GLY A 509 4.12 -5.06 30.59
C GLY A 509 3.59 -3.93 31.47
N GLU A 510 2.28 -3.67 31.47
CA GLU A 510 1.62 -2.67 32.33
C GLU A 510 1.75 -3.01 33.84
N ASN A 511 1.96 -4.28 34.18
CA ASN A 511 2.11 -4.76 35.55
C ASN A 511 3.56 -4.99 35.96
N LEU A 512 4.51 -4.64 35.08
CA LEU A 512 5.94 -4.81 35.32
C LEU A 512 6.59 -3.49 35.73
N THR A 513 7.69 -3.58 36.46
CA THR A 513 8.56 -2.45 36.77
C THR A 513 9.83 -2.52 35.94
N TYR A 514 10.35 -1.35 35.57
CA TYR A 514 11.47 -1.19 34.67
C TYR A 514 12.60 -0.40 35.30
N THR A 515 13.81 -0.82 35.01
CA THR A 515 15.03 -0.07 35.38
C THR A 515 15.93 0.04 34.15
N CYS A 516 16.32 1.27 33.79
CA CYS A 516 17.16 1.53 32.63
C CYS A 516 18.48 2.17 33.06
N THR A 517 19.57 1.72 32.45
CA THR A 517 20.93 2.23 32.75
C THR A 517 21.65 2.57 31.45
N SER A 518 22.18 3.78 31.34
CA SER A 518 23.04 4.18 30.23
C SER A 518 24.46 3.71 30.43
N GLY A 519 25.05 3.15 29.39
CA GLY A 519 26.48 2.76 29.38
C GLY A 519 27.43 3.96 29.30
N ASP A 520 26.97 5.10 28.77
CA ASP A 520 27.70 6.37 28.72
C ASP A 520 26.75 7.55 28.84
N THR A 521 26.66 8.12 30.03
CA THR A 521 25.79 9.27 30.33
C THR A 521 26.27 10.59 29.69
N THR A 522 27.50 10.63 29.20
CA THR A 522 28.03 11.80 28.47
C THR A 522 27.51 11.85 27.03
N VAL A 523 27.03 10.71 26.50
CA VAL A 523 26.39 10.60 25.18
C VAL A 523 24.86 10.71 25.32
N ALA A 524 24.26 9.88 26.16
CA ALA A 524 22.81 9.92 26.43
C ALA A 524 22.52 9.55 27.88
N SER A 525 21.61 10.28 28.54
CA SER A 525 21.07 9.91 29.84
C SER A 525 19.70 9.22 29.67
N VAL A 526 19.30 8.43 30.65
CA VAL A 526 18.03 7.72 30.66
C VAL A 526 17.35 7.86 32.03
N SER A 527 16.03 8.01 32.01
CA SER A 527 15.16 7.97 33.17
C SER A 527 13.93 7.10 32.90
N VAL A 528 13.34 6.57 33.96
CA VAL A 528 12.09 5.77 33.88
C VAL A 528 11.07 6.36 34.83
N ASN A 529 9.85 6.53 34.32
CA ASN A 529 8.70 6.95 35.13
C ASN A 529 7.53 6.00 34.82
N GLY A 530 7.21 5.11 35.76
CA GLY A 530 6.24 4.02 35.51
C GLY A 530 6.74 3.09 34.42
N THR A 531 5.98 2.97 33.34
CA THR A 531 6.34 2.17 32.16
C THR A 531 7.10 2.96 31.08
N PHE A 532 7.25 4.28 31.26
CA PHE A 532 7.85 5.16 30.27
C PHE A 532 9.35 5.37 30.51
N MET A 533 10.17 4.97 29.54
CA MET A 533 11.59 5.26 29.46
C MET A 533 11.80 6.54 28.65
N THR A 534 12.46 7.54 29.24
CA THR A 534 12.86 8.77 28.54
C THR A 534 14.37 8.79 28.36
N VAL A 535 14.80 8.92 27.12
CA VAL A 535 16.21 9.05 26.72
C VAL A 535 16.47 10.49 26.31
N SER A 536 17.46 11.13 26.93
CA SER A 536 17.89 12.50 26.60
C SER A 536 19.26 12.47 25.92
N GLY A 537 19.35 13.03 24.71
CA GLY A 537 20.59 13.18 23.95
C GLY A 537 21.47 14.29 24.55
N VAL A 538 22.65 13.93 25.01
CA VAL A 538 23.61 14.87 25.67
C VAL A 538 24.65 15.35 24.67
N LYS A 539 25.26 14.43 23.91
CA LYS A 539 26.31 14.73 22.94
C LYS A 539 26.26 13.73 21.80
N THR A 540 26.52 14.21 20.58
CA THR A 540 26.61 13.35 19.41
C THR A 540 27.50 12.15 19.62
N GLY A 541 26.99 10.94 19.34
CA GLY A 541 27.66 9.66 19.56
C GLY A 541 26.65 8.52 19.69
N ALA A 542 27.13 7.35 20.11
CA ALA A 542 26.27 6.20 20.37
C ALA A 542 26.62 5.57 21.71
N THR A 543 25.61 5.15 22.45
CA THR A 543 25.75 4.41 23.70
C THR A 543 24.73 3.28 23.78
N ARG A 544 24.93 2.34 24.72
CA ARG A 544 23.95 1.31 25.03
C ARG A 544 23.11 1.69 26.22
N ILE A 545 21.83 1.42 26.17
CA ILE A 545 20.93 1.43 27.32
C ILE A 545 20.51 0.01 27.62
N THR A 546 20.72 -0.43 28.85
CA THR A 546 20.24 -1.71 29.35
C THR A 546 18.90 -1.50 30.03
N VAL A 547 17.88 -2.24 29.59
CA VAL A 547 16.54 -2.29 30.15
C VAL A 547 16.41 -3.57 30.96
N LYS A 548 16.17 -3.48 32.25
CA LYS A 548 15.88 -4.61 33.15
C LYS A 548 14.44 -4.55 33.60
N VAL A 549 13.82 -5.70 33.63
CA VAL A 549 12.39 -5.86 33.91
C VAL A 549 12.18 -6.74 35.14
N SER A 550 11.16 -6.45 35.93
CA SER A 550 10.89 -7.18 37.19
C SER A 550 10.59 -8.66 37.01
N ASN A 551 10.22 -9.12 35.80
CA ASN A 551 10.05 -10.54 35.48
C ASN A 551 11.36 -11.28 35.20
N GLY A 552 12.50 -10.61 35.28
CA GLY A 552 13.83 -11.15 35.00
C GLY A 552 14.33 -10.96 33.57
N SER A 553 13.49 -10.43 32.67
CA SER A 553 13.89 -10.10 31.29
C SER A 553 14.91 -8.95 31.31
N GLU A 554 15.92 -9.03 30.45
CA GLU A 554 16.90 -7.98 30.22
C GLU A 554 17.14 -7.80 28.74
N GLN A 555 17.11 -6.54 28.26
CA GLN A 555 17.42 -6.19 26.88
C GLN A 555 18.41 -5.03 26.82
N SER A 556 19.19 -4.96 25.75
CA SER A 556 20.14 -3.87 25.52
C SER A 556 19.87 -3.25 24.17
N ILE A 557 19.60 -1.94 24.14
CA ILE A 557 19.35 -1.17 22.93
C ILE A 557 20.52 -0.22 22.65
N THR A 558 20.72 0.12 21.39
CA THR A 558 21.64 1.18 20.97
C THR A 558 20.89 2.50 20.87
N VAL A 559 21.40 3.52 21.53
CA VAL A 559 20.94 4.90 21.38
C VAL A 559 21.99 5.68 20.60
N THR A 560 21.57 6.29 19.48
CA THR A 560 22.41 7.16 18.68
C THR A 560 21.94 8.60 18.82
N VAL A 561 22.83 9.47 19.29
CA VAL A 561 22.58 10.91 19.39
C VAL A 561 23.16 11.61 18.17
N ARG A 562 22.33 12.42 17.48
CA ARG A 562 22.68 13.18 16.28
C ARG A 562 22.50 14.67 16.53
N LYS A 563 23.19 15.53 15.75
CA LYS A 563 23.03 16.99 15.86
C LYS A 563 21.60 17.46 15.59
N LYS A 564 20.90 16.80 14.65
CA LYS A 564 19.47 16.98 14.38
C LYS A 564 18.80 15.62 14.32
N ALA A 565 17.53 15.56 14.70
CA ALA A 565 16.78 14.31 14.68
C ALA A 565 16.67 13.70 13.25
N ASN A 566 16.60 14.55 12.23
CA ASN A 566 16.40 14.19 10.81
C ASN A 566 17.62 14.51 9.94
N ASP A 567 18.83 14.54 10.50
CA ASP A 567 20.05 14.79 9.73
C ASP A 567 20.56 13.46 9.13
N ASN A 568 19.90 13.01 8.09
CA ASN A 568 20.17 11.73 7.39
C ASN A 568 21.02 11.94 6.14
N GLY A 569 21.59 13.11 5.94
CA GLY A 569 22.50 13.36 4.80
C GLY A 569 21.84 13.41 3.42
N TRP A 570 20.52 13.40 3.34
CA TRP A 570 19.78 13.68 2.12
C TRP A 570 19.56 15.19 1.96
N MET A 571 19.78 15.70 0.72
CA MET A 571 19.69 17.12 0.40
C MET A 571 18.36 17.75 0.72
#